data_bef25be136acbf1379a79ffb271208ca
#
_entry.id   bef25be136acbf1379a79ffb271208ca
#
_cell.length_a   1.000
_cell.length_b   1.000
_cell.length_c   1.000
_cell.angle_alpha   90.00
_cell.angle_beta   90.00
_cell.angle_gamma   90.00
#
_symmetry.space_group_name_H-M   'P 1'
#
loop_
_entity.id
_entity.type
_entity.pdbx_description
1 polymer ?
#
loop_
_entity_poly.entity_id
_entity_poly.type
_entity_poly.pdbx_seq_one_letter_code
_entity_poly.pdbx_strand_id
1 'polypeptide(L)'
;MEKIAAMHEHRIHDHEEASLSLRVKALEQILVAKGLVDPDALDAFVELFENKIGPRNGAAVVARAWVDPAFKARLLNDGPSAIAELGYGGLQGENLVILENTPQTHNVIVCTLCSCYPWPVLGLPPRWYKSAPYRSRVVKEPRKVLAEFGTNLAAVKKIRVWDSSAEIRYMVLPERPADTDTMSEDRLAALVTRDGMIGVTIL
;
A
#
# COMPACT_ATOMS: atom_id res chain seq x y z
N MET A 1 -23.00 3.42 25.69
CA MET A 1 -23.71 2.80 24.58
C MET A 1 -22.87 2.73 23.28
N GLU A 2 -22.10 3.77 22.92
CA GLU A 2 -21.22 3.77 21.72
C GLU A 2 -20.17 2.65 21.68
N LYS A 3 -19.51 2.34 22.80
CA LYS A 3 -18.51 1.24 22.86
C LYS A 3 -19.10 -0.15 22.61
N ILE A 4 -20.36 -0.37 23.01
CA ILE A 4 -21.03 -1.67 22.80
C ILE A 4 -21.48 -1.81 21.36
N ALA A 5 -21.93 -0.72 20.72
CA ALA A 5 -22.27 -0.70 19.30
C ALA A 5 -21.03 -0.96 18.42
N ALA A 6 -19.90 -0.29 18.70
CA ALA A 6 -18.65 -0.50 17.97
C ALA A 6 -18.10 -1.94 18.13
N MET A 7 -18.21 -2.55 19.31
CA MET A 7 -17.82 -3.95 19.52
C MET A 7 -18.77 -4.94 18.85
N HIS A 8 -20.03 -4.59 18.66
CA HIS A 8 -21.01 -5.43 17.97
C HIS A 8 -20.79 -5.39 16.46
N GLU A 9 -20.54 -4.20 15.92
CA GLU A 9 -20.22 -3.96 14.52
C GLU A 9 -18.91 -4.68 14.12
N HIS A 10 -17.89 -4.63 14.97
CA HIS A 10 -16.63 -5.34 14.75
C HIS A 10 -16.82 -6.87 14.71
N ARG A 11 -17.65 -7.45 15.59
CA ARG A 11 -17.97 -8.88 15.59
C ARG A 11 -18.77 -9.34 14.36
N ILE A 12 -19.68 -8.51 13.87
CA ILE A 12 -20.46 -8.84 12.66
C ILE A 12 -19.53 -8.89 11.44
N HIS A 13 -18.62 -7.93 11.29
CA HIS A 13 -17.63 -7.91 10.21
C HIS A 13 -16.66 -9.10 10.28
N ASP A 14 -16.19 -9.48 11.45
CA ASP A 14 -15.33 -10.66 11.63
C ASP A 14 -16.03 -11.97 11.22
N HIS A 15 -17.33 -12.11 11.50
CA HIS A 15 -18.12 -13.26 11.09
C HIS A 15 -18.41 -13.28 9.57
N GLU A 16 -18.63 -12.12 8.96
CA GLU A 16 -18.83 -12.02 7.51
C GLU A 16 -17.54 -12.31 6.75
N GLU A 17 -16.39 -11.81 7.21
CA GLU A 17 -15.08 -12.11 6.63
C GLU A 17 -14.73 -13.59 6.75
N ALA A 18 -15.00 -14.22 7.89
CA ALA A 18 -14.80 -15.65 8.09
C ALA A 18 -15.70 -16.48 7.16
N SER A 19 -16.96 -16.09 6.99
CA SER A 19 -17.89 -16.75 6.07
C SER A 19 -17.44 -16.61 4.60
N LEU A 20 -17.01 -15.43 4.18
CA LEU A 20 -16.48 -15.19 2.83
C LEU A 20 -15.21 -16.00 2.58
N SER A 21 -14.29 -16.05 3.53
CA SER A 21 -13.06 -16.83 3.44
C SER A 21 -13.34 -18.33 3.24
N LEU A 22 -14.31 -18.88 3.98
CA LEU A 22 -14.73 -20.29 3.83
C LEU A 22 -15.34 -20.55 2.45
N ARG A 23 -16.15 -19.63 1.94
CA ARG A 23 -16.77 -19.76 0.60
C ARG A 23 -15.72 -19.70 -0.51
N VAL A 24 -14.74 -18.79 -0.41
CA VAL A 24 -13.63 -18.68 -1.37
C VAL A 24 -12.81 -19.98 -1.34
N LYS A 25 -12.48 -20.49 -0.15
CA LYS A 25 -11.73 -21.74 -0.01
C LYS A 25 -12.48 -22.95 -0.57
N ALA A 26 -13.79 -23.03 -0.38
CA ALA A 26 -14.62 -24.08 -0.97
C ALA A 26 -14.65 -23.98 -2.51
N LEU A 27 -14.73 -22.76 -3.07
CA LEU A 27 -14.67 -22.53 -4.51
C LEU A 27 -13.30 -22.95 -5.08
N GLU A 28 -12.21 -22.57 -4.44
CA GLU A 28 -10.85 -22.97 -4.79
C GLU A 28 -10.72 -24.49 -4.84
N GLN A 29 -11.18 -25.20 -3.79
CA GLN A 29 -11.17 -26.67 -3.75
C GLN A 29 -11.93 -27.30 -4.92
N ILE A 30 -13.08 -26.73 -5.29
CA ILE A 30 -13.86 -27.22 -6.46
C ILE A 30 -13.08 -26.99 -7.77
N LEU A 31 -12.44 -25.84 -7.93
CA LEU A 31 -11.66 -25.52 -9.12
C LEU A 31 -10.41 -26.41 -9.24
N VAL A 32 -9.73 -26.67 -8.13
CA VAL A 32 -8.61 -27.61 -8.07
C VAL A 32 -9.06 -29.02 -8.41
N ALA A 33 -10.16 -29.49 -7.82
CA ALA A 33 -10.69 -30.83 -8.08
C ALA A 33 -11.12 -31.03 -9.57
N LYS A 34 -11.48 -29.94 -10.25
CA LYS A 34 -11.78 -29.93 -11.69
C LYS A 34 -10.55 -29.75 -12.60
N GLY A 35 -9.35 -29.60 -12.02
CA GLY A 35 -8.12 -29.35 -12.78
C GLY A 35 -8.07 -27.97 -13.46
N LEU A 36 -8.89 -27.01 -13.02
CA LEU A 36 -8.94 -25.65 -13.58
C LEU A 36 -7.98 -24.69 -12.88
N VAL A 37 -7.53 -25.01 -11.68
CA VAL A 37 -6.56 -24.26 -10.91
C VAL A 37 -5.50 -25.20 -10.38
N ASP A 38 -4.24 -24.83 -10.56
CA ASP A 38 -3.09 -25.47 -9.93
C ASP A 38 -2.77 -24.73 -8.62
N PRO A 39 -2.90 -25.38 -7.45
CA PRO A 39 -2.64 -24.74 -6.17
C PRO A 39 -1.18 -24.29 -6.01
N ASP A 40 -0.21 -25.04 -6.52
CA ASP A 40 1.21 -24.69 -6.42
C ASP A 40 1.53 -23.45 -7.27
N ALA A 41 0.89 -23.31 -8.42
CA ALA A 41 1.02 -22.09 -9.25
C ALA A 41 0.37 -20.88 -8.57
N LEU A 42 -0.76 -21.05 -7.89
CA LEU A 42 -1.42 -19.98 -7.13
C LEU A 42 -0.56 -19.52 -5.94
N ASP A 43 -0.02 -20.47 -5.17
CA ASP A 43 0.86 -20.17 -4.04
C ASP A 43 2.15 -19.48 -4.49
N ALA A 44 2.76 -19.94 -5.58
CA ALA A 44 3.94 -19.31 -6.18
C ALA A 44 3.65 -17.87 -6.65
N PHE A 45 2.47 -17.63 -7.20
CA PHE A 45 2.04 -16.28 -7.60
C PHE A 45 1.87 -15.36 -6.40
N VAL A 46 1.20 -15.83 -5.34
CA VAL A 46 1.03 -15.07 -4.10
C VAL A 46 2.40 -14.74 -3.49
N GLU A 47 3.28 -15.72 -3.33
CA GLU A 47 4.62 -15.51 -2.80
C GLU A 47 5.45 -14.52 -3.63
N LEU A 48 5.32 -14.59 -4.96
CA LEU A 48 6.01 -13.67 -5.87
C LEU A 48 5.63 -12.20 -5.56
N PHE A 49 4.34 -11.91 -5.44
CA PHE A 49 3.86 -10.54 -5.21
C PHE A 49 3.97 -10.09 -3.75
N GLU A 50 3.97 -11.01 -2.78
CA GLU A 50 4.16 -10.63 -1.38
C GLU A 50 5.63 -10.40 -1.02
N ASN A 51 6.54 -11.19 -1.58
CA ASN A 51 7.92 -11.25 -1.10
C ASN A 51 8.98 -10.88 -2.13
N LYS A 52 8.73 -11.01 -3.43
CA LYS A 52 9.78 -10.89 -4.47
C LYS A 52 9.59 -9.69 -5.40
N ILE A 53 8.36 -9.28 -5.71
CA ILE A 53 8.10 -8.15 -6.62
C ILE A 53 7.70 -6.93 -5.79
N GLY A 54 6.51 -6.67 -5.56
CA GLY A 54 5.86 -5.51 -4.99
C GLY A 54 6.67 -4.58 -4.08
N PRO A 55 6.71 -4.77 -2.75
CA PRO A 55 7.29 -3.78 -1.84
C PRO A 55 8.79 -3.53 -2.05
N ARG A 56 9.54 -4.52 -2.53
CA ARG A 56 10.97 -4.37 -2.84
C ARG A 56 11.19 -3.46 -4.05
N ASN A 57 10.35 -3.58 -5.08
CA ASN A 57 10.40 -2.69 -6.24
C ASN A 57 10.07 -1.25 -5.82
N GLY A 58 9.01 -1.04 -5.05
CA GLY A 58 8.68 0.27 -4.52
C GLY A 58 9.78 0.86 -3.66
N ALA A 59 10.41 0.05 -2.82
CA ALA A 59 11.54 0.47 -2.00
C ALA A 59 12.74 0.92 -2.86
N ALA A 60 13.05 0.20 -3.93
CA ALA A 60 14.09 0.59 -4.88
C ALA A 60 13.75 1.90 -5.60
N VAL A 61 12.48 2.08 -6.02
CA VAL A 61 11.99 3.34 -6.62
C VAL A 61 12.16 4.52 -5.66
N VAL A 62 11.77 4.35 -4.40
CA VAL A 62 11.90 5.37 -3.35
C VAL A 62 13.37 5.71 -3.09
N ALA A 63 14.22 4.71 -2.91
CA ALA A 63 15.66 4.91 -2.67
C ALA A 63 16.33 5.64 -3.84
N ARG A 64 16.03 5.25 -5.09
CA ARG A 64 16.50 5.94 -6.28
C ARG A 64 16.03 7.40 -6.28
N ALA A 65 14.77 7.68 -5.97
CA ALA A 65 14.24 9.05 -5.93
C ALA A 65 14.92 9.92 -4.84
N TRP A 66 15.41 9.32 -3.76
CA TRP A 66 16.13 10.05 -2.71
C TRP A 66 17.57 10.43 -3.10
N VAL A 67 18.22 9.65 -3.98
CA VAL A 67 19.61 9.89 -4.36
C VAL A 67 19.76 10.54 -5.74
N ASP A 68 18.75 10.46 -6.58
CA ASP A 68 18.72 11.04 -7.94
C ASP A 68 17.57 12.04 -8.10
N PRO A 69 17.84 13.36 -7.95
CA PRO A 69 16.82 14.40 -8.11
C PRO A 69 16.20 14.44 -9.51
N ALA A 70 16.96 14.06 -10.56
CA ALA A 70 16.44 14.03 -11.92
C ALA A 70 15.44 12.87 -12.11
N PHE A 71 15.75 11.69 -11.58
CA PHE A 71 14.80 10.59 -11.53
C PHE A 71 13.56 10.94 -10.71
N LYS A 72 13.73 11.56 -9.54
CA LYS A 72 12.62 12.02 -8.70
C LYS A 72 11.68 12.96 -9.46
N ALA A 73 12.23 13.91 -10.21
CA ALA A 73 11.42 14.85 -10.99
C ALA A 73 10.58 14.09 -12.07
N ARG A 74 11.18 13.12 -12.77
CA ARG A 74 10.44 12.27 -13.72
C ARG A 74 9.38 11.42 -13.03
N LEU A 75 9.73 10.80 -11.91
CA LEU A 75 8.83 9.95 -11.13
C LEU A 75 7.58 10.70 -10.66
N LEU A 76 7.73 11.94 -10.23
CA LEU A 76 6.60 12.78 -9.78
C LEU A 76 5.75 13.30 -10.96
N ASN A 77 6.34 13.43 -12.16
CA ASN A 77 5.64 13.86 -13.36
C ASN A 77 4.91 12.71 -14.08
N ASP A 78 5.56 11.55 -14.20
CA ASP A 78 5.06 10.35 -14.87
C ASP A 78 5.59 9.10 -14.14
N GLY A 79 4.82 8.66 -13.14
CA GLY A 79 5.19 7.51 -12.31
C GLY A 79 5.40 6.23 -13.09
N PRO A 80 4.45 5.81 -13.95
CA PRO A 80 4.58 4.58 -14.75
C PRO A 80 5.85 4.55 -15.62
N SER A 81 6.12 5.62 -16.36
CA SER A 81 7.31 5.69 -17.23
C SER A 81 8.62 5.65 -16.45
N ALA A 82 8.71 6.38 -15.33
CA ALA A 82 9.90 6.38 -14.50
C ALA A 82 10.15 5.02 -13.83
N ILE A 83 9.11 4.34 -13.38
CA ILE A 83 9.21 3.01 -12.77
C ILE A 83 9.64 1.97 -13.83
N ALA A 84 9.16 2.11 -15.07
CA ALA A 84 9.56 1.25 -16.17
C ALA A 84 11.07 1.38 -16.52
N GLU A 85 11.71 2.54 -16.30
CA GLU A 85 13.17 2.72 -16.44
C GLU A 85 13.96 1.74 -15.53
N LEU A 86 13.37 1.35 -14.40
CA LEU A 86 13.98 0.39 -13.46
C LEU A 86 13.56 -1.07 -13.75
N GLY A 87 12.83 -1.31 -14.84
CA GLY A 87 12.34 -2.64 -15.21
C GLY A 87 11.12 -3.08 -14.41
N TYR A 88 10.47 -2.18 -13.68
CA TYR A 88 9.26 -2.47 -12.92
C TYR A 88 8.03 -1.96 -13.66
N GLY A 89 6.96 -2.74 -13.66
CA GLY A 89 5.70 -2.39 -14.33
C GLY A 89 4.77 -3.59 -14.36
N GLY A 90 3.66 -3.45 -15.06
CA GLY A 90 2.68 -4.51 -15.26
C GLY A 90 1.30 -4.19 -14.69
N LEU A 91 0.48 -5.21 -14.53
CA LEU A 91 -0.91 -5.12 -14.08
C LEU A 91 -1.07 -4.22 -12.85
N GLN A 92 -2.04 -3.32 -12.90
CA GLN A 92 -2.38 -2.38 -11.82
C GLN A 92 -1.36 -1.26 -11.59
N GLY A 93 -0.42 -1.04 -12.54
CA GLY A 93 0.57 0.03 -12.49
C GLY A 93 0.39 1.12 -13.56
N GLU A 94 -0.59 0.99 -14.45
CA GLU A 94 -0.71 1.80 -15.67
C GLU A 94 -0.97 3.29 -15.40
N ASN A 95 -1.72 3.62 -14.38
CA ASN A 95 -2.04 5.00 -14.00
C ASN A 95 -1.63 5.27 -12.55
N LEU A 96 -0.35 5.12 -12.27
CA LEU A 96 0.20 5.32 -10.94
C LEU A 96 0.69 6.75 -10.75
N VAL A 97 0.13 7.43 -9.76
CA VAL A 97 0.54 8.78 -9.34
C VAL A 97 1.37 8.68 -8.05
N ILE A 98 2.53 9.33 -8.07
CA ILE A 98 3.43 9.39 -6.93
C ILE A 98 3.17 10.65 -6.10
N LEU A 99 3.01 10.47 -4.80
CA LEU A 99 2.65 11.52 -3.84
C LEU A 99 3.83 11.78 -2.91
N GLU A 100 4.52 12.89 -3.10
CA GLU A 100 5.66 13.24 -2.26
C GLU A 100 5.21 13.71 -0.86
N ASN A 101 5.75 13.10 0.19
CA ASN A 101 5.70 13.64 1.54
C ASN A 101 6.73 14.75 1.69
N THR A 102 6.33 15.81 2.40
CA THR A 102 7.17 16.98 2.69
C THR A 102 7.07 17.32 4.19
N PRO A 103 7.95 18.19 4.72
CA PRO A 103 7.82 18.64 6.11
C PRO A 103 6.44 19.22 6.44
N GLN A 104 5.71 19.77 5.45
CA GLN A 104 4.41 20.39 5.64
C GLN A 104 3.23 19.46 5.37
N THR A 105 3.44 18.41 4.54
CA THR A 105 2.35 17.55 4.06
C THR A 105 2.71 16.08 4.20
N HIS A 106 1.80 15.32 4.76
CA HIS A 106 1.82 13.86 4.84
C HIS A 106 0.67 13.28 4.02
N ASN A 107 0.98 12.39 3.10
CA ASN A 107 0.01 11.74 2.23
C ASN A 107 -0.30 10.34 2.74
N VAL A 108 -1.56 9.94 2.62
CA VAL A 108 -2.06 8.60 2.93
C VAL A 108 -2.93 8.13 1.80
N ILE A 109 -2.79 6.89 1.38
CA ILE A 109 -3.62 6.30 0.33
C ILE A 109 -4.68 5.36 0.91
N VAL A 110 -5.81 5.29 0.25
CA VAL A 110 -6.92 4.39 0.54
C VAL A 110 -7.62 4.01 -0.76
N CYS A 111 -8.40 2.95 -0.75
CA CYS A 111 -9.48 2.73 -1.73
C CYS A 111 -10.79 2.51 -0.96
N THR A 112 -11.69 3.49 -0.98
CA THR A 112 -12.93 3.44 -0.21
C THR A 112 -13.94 2.45 -0.80
N LEU A 113 -13.86 2.16 -2.10
CA LEU A 113 -14.81 1.29 -2.80
C LEU A 113 -14.40 -0.19 -2.80
N CYS A 114 -13.12 -0.46 -3.00
CA CYS A 114 -12.63 -1.84 -3.16
C CYS A 114 -11.23 -2.01 -2.57
N SER A 115 -10.25 -2.36 -3.40
CA SER A 115 -8.86 -2.58 -2.98
C SER A 115 -7.87 -2.18 -4.08
N CYS A 116 -8.18 -1.11 -4.83
CA CYS A 116 -7.30 -0.60 -5.88
C CYS A 116 -5.94 -0.24 -5.32
N TYR A 117 -4.90 -0.85 -5.86
CA TYR A 117 -3.58 -0.90 -5.27
C TYR A 117 -2.51 -1.12 -6.35
N PRO A 118 -1.37 -0.45 -6.33
CA PRO A 118 -0.35 -0.60 -7.36
C PRO A 118 0.54 -1.81 -7.09
N TRP A 119 0.16 -2.98 -7.57
CA TRP A 119 0.85 -4.25 -7.33
C TRP A 119 2.32 -4.27 -7.73
N PRO A 120 2.75 -3.67 -8.84
CA PRO A 120 4.16 -3.74 -9.25
C PRO A 120 5.14 -3.15 -8.23
N VAL A 121 4.69 -2.19 -7.41
CA VAL A 121 5.53 -1.44 -6.45
C VAL A 121 5.16 -1.67 -4.98
N LEU A 122 3.93 -2.09 -4.68
CA LEU A 122 3.49 -2.31 -3.30
C LEU A 122 3.10 -3.76 -2.99
N GLY A 123 3.10 -4.64 -4.01
CA GLY A 123 2.68 -6.04 -3.88
C GLY A 123 1.18 -6.21 -3.70
N LEU A 124 0.75 -7.25 -3.01
CA LEU A 124 -0.66 -7.44 -2.69
C LEU A 124 -1.08 -6.53 -1.53
N PRO A 125 -2.32 -5.98 -1.56
CA PRO A 125 -2.80 -5.13 -0.49
C PRO A 125 -2.90 -5.91 0.83
N PRO A 126 -2.37 -5.36 1.95
CA PRO A 126 -2.49 -6.00 3.25
C PRO A 126 -3.96 -6.07 3.67
N ARG A 127 -4.29 -7.02 4.55
CA ARG A 127 -5.68 -7.25 4.98
C ARG A 127 -6.32 -5.99 5.58
N TRP A 128 -5.57 -5.26 6.41
CA TRP A 128 -6.07 -4.04 7.04
C TRP A 128 -6.43 -2.94 6.01
N TYR A 129 -5.70 -2.85 4.88
CA TYR A 129 -5.98 -1.87 3.81
C TYR A 129 -7.37 -2.08 3.18
N LYS A 130 -7.81 -3.33 3.10
CA LYS A 130 -9.13 -3.73 2.58
C LYS A 130 -10.25 -3.65 3.62
N SER A 131 -9.92 -3.51 4.91
CA SER A 131 -10.91 -3.55 5.98
C SER A 131 -11.87 -2.35 5.94
N ALA A 132 -13.14 -2.59 6.24
CA ALA A 132 -14.15 -1.53 6.31
C ALA A 132 -13.80 -0.44 7.35
N PRO A 133 -13.27 -0.76 8.54
CA PRO A 133 -12.83 0.25 9.50
C PRO A 133 -11.76 1.20 8.95
N TYR A 134 -10.70 0.68 8.31
CA TYR A 134 -9.67 1.53 7.71
C TYR A 134 -10.27 2.43 6.64
N ARG A 135 -10.98 1.85 5.67
CA ARG A 135 -11.53 2.55 4.51
C ARG A 135 -12.51 3.67 4.90
N SER A 136 -13.37 3.43 5.89
CA SER A 136 -14.37 4.41 6.32
C SER A 136 -13.80 5.51 7.23
N ARG A 137 -12.78 5.18 8.04
CA ARG A 137 -12.27 6.08 9.07
C ARG A 137 -11.12 6.96 8.57
N VAL A 138 -10.24 6.43 7.71
CA VAL A 138 -9.07 7.20 7.26
C VAL A 138 -9.45 8.50 6.54
N VAL A 139 -10.57 8.53 5.83
CA VAL A 139 -11.08 9.74 5.15
C VAL A 139 -11.71 10.75 6.11
N LYS A 140 -12.25 10.30 7.25
CA LYS A 140 -12.95 11.13 8.22
C LYS A 140 -12.04 11.63 9.34
N GLU A 141 -11.16 10.76 9.83
CA GLU A 141 -10.30 11.01 10.99
C GLU A 141 -8.87 10.48 10.77
N PRO A 142 -8.18 10.90 9.68
CA PRO A 142 -6.90 10.31 9.29
C PRO A 142 -5.86 10.36 10.40
N ARG A 143 -5.80 11.43 11.17
CA ARG A 143 -4.83 11.58 12.26
C ARG A 143 -5.00 10.54 13.37
N LYS A 144 -6.24 10.18 13.70
CA LYS A 144 -6.51 9.13 14.70
C LYS A 144 -6.12 7.76 14.15
N VAL A 145 -6.47 7.49 12.88
CA VAL A 145 -6.08 6.23 12.22
C VAL A 145 -4.57 6.09 12.17
N LEU A 146 -3.83 7.14 11.77
CA LEU A 146 -2.37 7.11 11.77
C LEU A 146 -1.78 6.85 13.16
N ALA A 147 -2.36 7.44 14.22
CA ALA A 147 -1.92 7.18 15.59
C ALA A 147 -2.08 5.70 16.00
N GLU A 148 -3.10 5.01 15.49
CA GLU A 148 -3.29 3.56 15.71
C GLU A 148 -2.20 2.72 15.04
N PHE A 149 -1.60 3.21 13.94
CA PHE A 149 -0.39 2.63 13.32
C PHE A 149 0.91 3.09 13.99
N GLY A 150 0.84 3.84 15.10
CA GLY A 150 2.01 4.37 15.80
C GLY A 150 2.56 5.68 15.22
N THR A 151 1.89 6.25 14.20
CA THR A 151 2.34 7.47 13.52
C THR A 151 1.72 8.71 14.13
N ASN A 152 2.53 9.44 14.93
CA ASN A 152 2.12 10.68 15.59
C ASN A 152 2.70 11.90 14.85
N LEU A 153 1.90 12.54 14.02
CA LEU A 153 2.30 13.73 13.28
C LEU A 153 2.09 15.01 14.10
N ALA A 154 2.99 15.96 13.95
CA ALA A 154 2.81 17.31 14.52
C ALA A 154 1.48 17.93 14.05
N ALA A 155 0.81 18.68 14.92
CA ALA A 155 -0.50 19.27 14.64
C ALA A 155 -0.51 20.15 13.38
N VAL A 156 0.62 20.84 13.12
CA VAL A 156 0.80 21.73 11.96
C VAL A 156 1.00 20.97 10.63
N LYS A 157 1.40 19.69 10.67
CA LYS A 157 1.59 18.88 9.45
C LYS A 157 0.24 18.53 8.85
N LYS A 158 0.00 18.95 7.61
CA LYS A 158 -1.24 18.69 6.88
C LYS A 158 -1.29 17.23 6.44
N ILE A 159 -2.41 16.54 6.68
CA ILE A 159 -2.65 15.20 6.15
C ILE A 159 -3.53 15.30 4.92
N ARG A 160 -3.13 14.63 3.84
CA ARG A 160 -3.92 14.46 2.62
C ARG A 160 -4.22 12.99 2.43
N VAL A 161 -5.51 12.67 2.31
CA VAL A 161 -5.97 11.31 2.02
C VAL A 161 -6.34 11.22 0.55
N TRP A 162 -5.80 10.22 -0.14
CA TRP A 162 -5.98 10.00 -1.57
C TRP A 162 -6.73 8.68 -1.79
N ASP A 163 -7.86 8.79 -2.46
CA ASP A 163 -8.75 7.66 -2.72
C ASP A 163 -8.44 7.07 -4.09
N SER A 164 -7.85 5.88 -4.10
CA SER A 164 -7.54 5.13 -5.32
C SER A 164 -8.84 4.64 -5.99
N SER A 165 -8.83 4.61 -7.30
CA SER A 165 -9.93 4.07 -8.10
C SER A 165 -9.44 2.98 -9.07
N ALA A 166 -10.35 2.43 -9.86
CA ALA A 166 -9.98 1.51 -10.93
C ALA A 166 -9.07 2.16 -11.99
N GLU A 167 -9.16 3.47 -12.13
CA GLU A 167 -8.45 4.25 -13.16
C GLU A 167 -7.13 4.83 -12.63
N ILE A 168 -7.08 5.26 -11.36
CA ILE A 168 -5.91 5.92 -10.77
C ILE A 168 -5.51 5.22 -9.48
N ARG A 169 -4.23 4.92 -9.35
CA ARG A 169 -3.61 4.39 -8.15
C ARG A 169 -2.55 5.35 -7.64
N TYR A 170 -2.26 5.24 -6.36
CA TYR A 170 -1.29 6.12 -5.72
C TYR A 170 -0.22 5.32 -4.98
N MET A 171 0.98 5.88 -4.90
CA MET A 171 2.05 5.47 -4.00
C MET A 171 2.63 6.71 -3.33
N VAL A 172 2.87 6.63 -2.04
CA VAL A 172 3.56 7.68 -1.30
C VAL A 172 5.08 7.54 -1.51
N LEU A 173 5.73 8.64 -1.84
CA LEU A 173 7.17 8.82 -1.74
C LEU A 173 7.45 9.42 -0.34
N PRO A 174 7.92 8.60 0.63
CA PRO A 174 8.19 9.08 1.98
C PRO A 174 9.31 10.11 2.01
N GLU A 175 9.34 10.94 3.05
CA GLU A 175 10.52 11.76 3.34
C GLU A 175 11.73 10.86 3.62
N ARG A 176 12.89 11.27 3.12
CA ARG A 176 14.15 10.57 3.42
C ARG A 176 14.45 10.71 4.91
N PRO A 177 14.74 9.61 5.63
CA PRO A 177 15.09 9.70 7.04
C PRO A 177 16.33 10.55 7.27
N ALA A 178 16.36 11.28 8.38
CA ALA A 178 17.53 12.04 8.79
C ALA A 178 18.77 11.10 8.96
N ASP A 179 19.96 11.68 8.85
CA ASP A 179 21.22 10.97 9.06
C ASP A 179 21.50 9.78 8.11
N THR A 180 20.85 9.80 6.93
CA THR A 180 21.04 8.76 5.90
C THR A 180 21.85 9.22 4.69
N ASP A 181 22.44 10.42 4.70
CA ASP A 181 23.10 11.04 3.54
C ASP A 181 24.26 10.21 2.98
N THR A 182 24.94 9.45 3.83
CA THR A 182 26.08 8.60 3.45
C THR A 182 25.67 7.17 3.11
N MET A 183 24.39 6.81 3.19
CA MET A 183 23.94 5.46 2.89
C MET A 183 23.92 5.18 1.39
N SER A 184 24.30 3.96 1.00
CA SER A 184 24.09 3.48 -0.36
C SER A 184 22.61 3.30 -0.67
N GLU A 185 22.27 3.32 -1.97
CA GLU A 185 20.91 3.14 -2.44
C GLU A 185 20.27 1.84 -1.91
N ASP A 186 21.01 0.73 -1.90
CA ASP A 186 20.53 -0.54 -1.36
C ASP A 186 20.21 -0.47 0.14
N ARG A 187 21.04 0.25 0.91
CA ARG A 187 20.77 0.44 2.34
C ARG A 187 19.59 1.34 2.58
N LEU A 188 19.40 2.36 1.76
CA LEU A 188 18.21 3.22 1.77
C LEU A 188 16.96 2.43 1.42
N ALA A 189 17.00 1.59 0.39
CA ALA A 189 15.88 0.71 0.02
C ALA A 189 15.48 -0.22 1.17
N ALA A 190 16.43 -0.72 1.96
CA ALA A 190 16.16 -1.57 3.12
C ALA A 190 15.40 -0.86 4.26
N LEU A 191 15.41 0.48 4.31
CA LEU A 191 14.64 1.26 5.28
C LEU A 191 13.19 1.45 4.86
N VAL A 192 12.90 1.35 3.56
CA VAL A 192 11.57 1.64 3.02
C VAL A 192 10.65 0.46 3.28
N THR A 193 9.51 0.76 3.91
CA THR A 193 8.47 -0.23 4.19
C THR A 193 7.25 -0.02 3.30
N ARG A 194 6.48 -1.09 3.08
CA ARG A 194 5.19 -1.00 2.39
C ARG A 194 4.26 0.00 3.07
N ASP A 195 4.19 -0.04 4.38
CA ASP A 195 3.33 0.84 5.18
C ASP A 195 3.76 2.32 5.07
N GLY A 196 5.06 2.58 4.93
CA GLY A 196 5.58 3.92 4.61
C GLY A 196 5.15 4.40 3.21
N MET A 197 5.13 3.50 2.22
CA MET A 197 4.67 3.81 0.86
C MET A 197 3.13 3.87 0.72
N ILE A 198 2.38 3.33 1.68
CA ILE A 198 0.93 3.58 1.84
C ILE A 198 0.70 4.91 2.57
N GLY A 199 1.66 5.33 3.40
CA GLY A 199 1.62 6.56 4.17
C GLY A 199 1.03 6.38 5.57
N VAL A 200 0.91 5.14 6.09
CA VAL A 200 0.43 4.92 7.45
C VAL A 200 1.56 4.90 8.49
N THR A 201 2.82 4.78 8.05
CA THR A 201 4.00 4.89 8.93
C THR A 201 4.99 5.93 8.41
N ILE A 202 5.82 6.45 9.32
CA ILE A 202 7.01 7.26 9.02
C ILE A 202 8.22 6.31 9.00
N LEU A 203 9.22 6.62 8.19
CA LEU A 203 10.48 5.86 8.11
C LEU A 203 11.53 6.42 9.07
#